data_b08b448e807e56c8bd1f87c006d5e532
#
_entry.id   b08b448e807e56c8bd1f87c006d5e532
#
_cell.length_a   1.000
_cell.length_b   1.000
_cell.length_c   1.000
_cell.angle_alpha   90.00
_cell.angle_beta   90.00
_cell.angle_gamma   90.00
#
_symmetry.space_group_name_H-M   'P 1'
#
loop_
_entity.id
_entity.type
_entity.pdbx_description
1 polymer ?
#
loop_
_entity_poly.entity_id
_entity_poly.type
_entity_poly.pdbx_seq_one_letter_code
_entity_poly.pdbx_strand_id
1 'polypeptide(L)'
;MDFENNGVLALLIGEHNQNLAHLEQRLDVSLNSFGNSIKIKGKADAVKRTQSALEDMYRTINETGVSALEASLIDDVVRWAENGVDAPVAHRGGVALDTWKKKIVAKTKGQKAYVDLLQANEVVFGLGPAGTGKTYVAVAKAVESLKKREVERIILSRPAVEAGE
;
A
#
# COMPACT_ATOMS: atom_id res chain seq x y z
N MET A 1 -0.55 -2.12 22.90
CA MET A 1 -0.47 -2.83 21.63
C MET A 1 0.85 -3.55 21.62
N ASP A 2 0.84 -4.88 21.50
CA ASP A 2 2.02 -5.72 21.62
C ASP A 2 2.37 -6.31 20.24
N PHE A 3 3.67 -6.49 19.99
CA PHE A 3 4.22 -6.99 18.72
C PHE A 3 5.08 -8.22 18.96
N GLU A 4 4.93 -9.24 18.13
CA GLU A 4 5.64 -10.52 18.31
C GLU A 4 7.09 -10.47 17.84
N ASN A 5 7.40 -9.68 16.79
CA ASN A 5 8.71 -9.61 16.19
C ASN A 5 9.40 -8.26 16.48
N ASN A 6 10.40 -8.28 17.38
CA ASN A 6 11.16 -7.09 17.76
C ASN A 6 11.96 -6.49 16.60
N GLY A 7 12.41 -7.29 15.64
CA GLY A 7 13.13 -6.80 14.46
C GLY A 7 12.21 -5.96 13.56
N VAL A 8 10.98 -6.44 13.34
CA VAL A 8 9.94 -5.70 12.59
C VAL A 8 9.53 -4.44 13.35
N LEU A 9 9.39 -4.53 14.68
CA LEU A 9 9.05 -3.39 15.52
C LEU A 9 10.13 -2.31 15.47
N ALA A 10 11.42 -2.68 15.50
CA ALA A 10 12.52 -1.72 15.39
C ALA A 10 12.50 -0.96 14.07
N LEU A 11 12.20 -1.65 12.95
CA LEU A 11 12.03 -1.01 11.64
C LEU A 11 10.81 -0.09 11.59
N LEU A 12 9.71 -0.50 12.22
CA LEU A 12 8.49 0.32 12.33
C LEU A 12 8.75 1.61 13.12
N ILE A 13 9.43 1.52 14.26
CA ILE A 13 9.79 2.67 15.11
C ILE A 13 10.74 3.62 14.37
N GLY A 14 11.65 3.05 13.57
CA GLY A 14 12.68 3.78 12.85
C GLY A 14 13.83 4.25 13.73
N GLU A 15 14.89 4.76 13.11
CA GLU A 15 16.04 5.29 13.83
C GLU A 15 15.61 6.45 14.74
N HIS A 16 16.06 6.42 16.00
CA HIS A 16 15.75 7.46 17.00
C HIS A 16 14.23 7.74 17.14
N ASN A 17 13.37 6.76 16.94
CA ASN A 17 11.90 6.87 17.00
C ASN A 17 11.30 7.84 15.96
N GLN A 18 12.00 8.14 14.88
CA GLN A 18 11.58 9.15 13.89
C GLN A 18 10.22 8.84 13.28
N ASN A 19 9.89 7.57 13.03
CA ASN A 19 8.60 7.19 12.46
C ASN A 19 7.46 7.40 13.47
N LEU A 20 7.70 7.10 14.75
CA LEU A 20 6.71 7.38 15.81
C LEU A 20 6.50 8.88 15.99
N ALA A 21 7.57 9.68 16.00
CA ALA A 21 7.47 11.13 16.11
C ALA A 21 6.66 11.75 14.96
N HIS A 22 6.84 11.22 13.73
CA HIS A 22 6.05 11.65 12.57
C HIS A 22 4.55 11.32 12.74
N LEU A 23 4.23 10.10 13.20
CA LEU A 23 2.86 9.70 13.49
C LEU A 23 2.23 10.54 14.62
N GLU A 24 2.97 10.84 15.69
CA GLU A 24 2.50 11.68 16.80
C GLU A 24 2.08 13.06 16.32
N GLN A 25 2.95 13.70 15.51
CA GLN A 25 2.73 15.05 15.00
C GLN A 25 1.50 15.14 14.08
N ARG A 26 1.28 14.12 13.25
CA ARG A 26 0.23 14.13 12.23
C ARG A 26 -1.12 13.64 12.75
N LEU A 27 -1.13 12.71 13.69
CA LEU A 27 -2.36 12.06 14.19
C LEU A 27 -2.84 12.60 15.55
N ASP A 28 -2.16 13.60 16.12
CA ASP A 28 -2.50 14.21 17.42
C ASP A 28 -2.58 13.17 18.55
N VAL A 29 -1.57 12.31 18.64
CA VAL A 29 -1.43 11.26 19.65
C VAL A 29 -0.05 11.33 20.30
N SER A 30 0.11 10.65 21.44
CA SER A 30 1.41 10.38 22.06
C SER A 30 1.71 8.89 22.02
N LEU A 31 2.89 8.54 21.49
CA LEU A 31 3.36 7.17 21.29
C LEU A 31 4.59 6.90 22.15
N ASN A 32 4.52 5.92 23.01
CA ASN A 32 5.65 5.51 23.83
C ASN A 32 5.94 4.04 23.61
N SER A 33 7.15 3.71 23.17
CA SER A 33 7.61 2.32 23.02
C SER A 33 8.25 1.80 24.30
N PHE A 34 7.85 0.59 24.70
CA PHE A 34 8.42 -0.13 25.85
C PHE A 34 8.61 -1.60 25.48
N GLY A 35 9.87 -2.01 25.29
CA GLY A 35 10.16 -3.37 24.87
C GLY A 35 9.50 -3.71 23.55
N ASN A 36 8.60 -4.69 23.54
CA ASN A 36 7.84 -5.13 22.37
C ASN A 36 6.45 -4.47 22.24
N SER A 37 6.17 -3.43 23.01
CA SER A 37 4.85 -2.77 23.00
C SER A 37 4.93 -1.27 22.74
N ILE A 38 3.88 -0.76 22.08
CA ILE A 38 3.66 0.68 21.88
C ILE A 38 2.40 1.08 22.62
N LYS A 39 2.52 2.09 23.51
CA LYS A 39 1.42 2.70 24.22
C LYS A 39 0.97 3.95 23.48
N ILE A 40 -0.32 4.01 23.14
CA ILE A 40 -0.94 5.12 22.39
C ILE A 40 -1.82 5.90 23.37
N LYS A 41 -1.65 7.23 23.42
CA LYS A 41 -2.50 8.14 24.19
C LYS A 41 -3.00 9.26 23.30
N GLY A 42 -4.29 9.58 23.41
CA GLY A 42 -4.93 10.62 22.60
C GLY A 42 -6.46 10.54 22.69
N LYS A 43 -7.15 11.27 21.81
CA LYS A 43 -8.60 11.16 21.65
C LYS A 43 -8.96 9.77 21.10
N ALA A 44 -10.11 9.23 21.48
CA ALA A 44 -10.52 7.85 21.14
C ALA A 44 -10.43 7.54 19.64
N ASP A 45 -10.86 8.47 18.78
CA ASP A 45 -10.82 8.31 17.33
C ASP A 45 -9.39 8.36 16.78
N ALA A 46 -8.54 9.25 17.32
CA ALA A 46 -7.13 9.35 16.95
C ALA A 46 -6.37 8.07 17.36
N VAL A 47 -6.64 7.55 18.55
CA VAL A 47 -6.05 6.28 19.03
C VAL A 47 -6.41 5.12 18.11
N LYS A 48 -7.70 4.97 17.73
CA LYS A 48 -8.13 3.91 16.81
C LYS A 48 -7.45 4.00 15.44
N ARG A 49 -7.39 5.21 14.86
CA ARG A 49 -6.71 5.44 13.58
C ARG A 49 -5.22 5.12 13.64
N THR A 50 -4.56 5.57 14.70
CA THR A 50 -3.14 5.29 14.92
C THR A 50 -2.87 3.81 15.15
N GLN A 51 -3.74 3.12 15.87
CA GLN A 51 -3.64 1.67 16.06
C GLN A 51 -3.72 0.95 14.71
N SER A 52 -4.72 1.25 13.89
CA SER A 52 -4.87 0.67 12.55
C SER A 52 -3.65 0.95 11.67
N ALA A 53 -3.11 2.19 11.71
CA ALA A 53 -1.92 2.57 10.97
C ALA A 53 -0.68 1.75 11.39
N LEU A 54 -0.43 1.60 12.67
CA LEU A 54 0.68 0.81 13.20
C LEU A 54 0.55 -0.68 12.86
N GLU A 55 -0.66 -1.24 12.94
CA GLU A 55 -0.94 -2.62 12.54
C GLU A 55 -0.66 -2.86 11.07
N ASP A 56 -1.10 -1.96 10.21
CA ASP A 56 -0.89 -2.05 8.77
C ASP A 56 0.60 -1.89 8.41
N MET A 57 1.32 -0.96 9.05
CA MET A 57 2.77 -0.81 8.87
C MET A 57 3.53 -2.08 9.31
N TYR A 58 3.23 -2.59 10.50
CA TYR A 58 3.86 -3.79 11.04
C TYR A 58 3.65 -5.00 10.11
N ARG A 59 2.42 -5.20 9.65
CA ARG A 59 2.09 -6.27 8.71
C ARG A 59 2.85 -6.12 7.40
N THR A 60 2.89 -4.91 6.84
CA THR A 60 3.62 -4.63 5.60
C THR A 60 5.10 -4.99 5.70
N ILE A 61 5.77 -4.60 6.79
CA ILE A 61 7.17 -4.94 7.02
C ILE A 61 7.35 -6.46 7.13
N ASN A 62 6.49 -7.12 7.90
CA ASN A 62 6.57 -8.54 8.16
C ASN A 62 6.34 -9.39 6.90
N GLU A 63 5.41 -8.98 6.03
CA GLU A 63 5.07 -9.70 4.79
C GLU A 63 6.05 -9.42 3.65
N THR A 64 6.56 -8.20 3.55
CA THR A 64 7.44 -7.80 2.44
C THR A 64 8.92 -8.02 2.71
N GLY A 65 9.30 -8.17 3.99
CA GLY A 65 10.69 -8.35 4.40
C GLY A 65 11.58 -7.15 4.07
N VAL A 66 11.00 -5.94 3.94
CA VAL A 66 11.77 -4.71 3.68
C VAL A 66 12.72 -4.43 4.84
N SER A 67 13.91 -3.96 4.53
CA SER A 67 14.95 -3.61 5.51
C SER A 67 14.81 -2.19 6.07
N ALA A 68 13.97 -1.35 5.45
CA ALA A 68 13.64 0.01 5.91
C ALA A 68 12.27 0.43 5.38
N LEU A 69 11.54 1.25 6.14
CA LEU A 69 10.33 1.92 5.65
C LEU A 69 10.72 3.15 4.84
N GLU A 70 10.20 3.26 3.62
CA GLU A 70 10.32 4.49 2.86
C GLU A 70 9.42 5.58 3.48
N ALA A 71 9.92 6.81 3.55
CA ALA A 71 9.15 7.95 4.06
C ALA A 71 7.81 8.13 3.34
N SER A 72 7.77 7.86 2.03
CA SER A 72 6.54 7.88 1.22
C SER A 72 5.47 6.92 1.71
N LEU A 73 5.86 5.76 2.25
CA LEU A 73 4.93 4.79 2.80
C LEU A 73 4.31 5.30 4.11
N ILE A 74 5.14 5.91 4.96
CA ILE A 74 4.68 6.49 6.24
C ILE A 74 3.71 7.63 5.97
N ASP A 75 4.04 8.53 5.04
CA ASP A 75 3.17 9.63 4.62
C ASP A 75 1.83 9.14 4.06
N ASP A 76 1.83 8.08 3.27
CA ASP A 76 0.61 7.48 2.75
C ASP A 76 -0.25 6.90 3.88
N VAL A 77 0.32 6.13 4.80
CA VAL A 77 -0.39 5.55 5.96
C VAL A 77 -0.98 6.65 6.84
N VAL A 78 -0.21 7.71 7.12
CA VAL A 78 -0.66 8.88 7.88
C VAL A 78 -1.84 9.55 7.19
N ARG A 79 -1.74 9.83 5.90
CA ARG A 79 -2.82 10.46 5.11
C ARG A 79 -4.12 9.67 5.15
N TRP A 80 -4.05 8.33 5.12
CA TRP A 80 -5.24 7.49 5.23
C TRP A 80 -5.84 7.52 6.63
N ALA A 81 -4.99 7.47 7.65
CA ALA A 81 -5.41 7.60 9.04
C ALA A 81 -6.06 8.97 9.33
N GLU A 82 -5.52 10.07 8.76
CA GLU A 82 -6.10 11.41 8.87
C GLU A 82 -7.50 11.49 8.25
N ASN A 83 -7.69 10.87 7.09
CA ASN A 83 -8.96 10.93 6.36
C ASN A 83 -10.00 9.91 6.83
N GLY A 84 -9.72 9.14 7.87
CA GLY A 84 -10.62 8.08 8.35
C GLY A 84 -10.85 6.97 7.33
N VAL A 85 -9.98 6.86 6.34
CA VAL A 85 -10.00 5.81 5.33
C VAL A 85 -9.11 4.68 5.84
N ASP A 86 -9.63 3.48 5.93
CA ASP A 86 -8.80 2.30 6.15
C ASP A 86 -7.63 2.32 5.18
N ALA A 87 -6.43 2.01 5.66
CA ALA A 87 -5.25 1.89 4.81
C ALA A 87 -5.60 1.04 3.57
N PRO A 88 -5.18 1.44 2.37
CA PRO A 88 -5.48 0.67 1.17
C PRO A 88 -5.11 -0.78 1.37
N VAL A 89 -5.90 -1.65 0.81
CA VAL A 89 -5.72 -3.11 0.85
C VAL A 89 -4.36 -3.56 0.31
N ALA A 90 -3.62 -2.66 -0.35
CA ALA A 90 -2.21 -2.83 -0.71
C ALA A 90 -1.32 -3.19 0.48
N HIS A 91 -1.63 -2.66 1.66
CA HIS A 91 -0.94 -2.96 2.91
C HIS A 91 -1.58 -4.12 3.70
N ARG A 92 -2.73 -4.63 3.24
CA ARG A 92 -3.43 -5.78 3.82
C ARG A 92 -3.22 -7.08 3.00
N GLY A 93 -1.99 -7.32 2.50
CA GLY A 93 -1.74 -8.46 1.60
C GLY A 93 -2.35 -8.23 0.22
N GLY A 94 -2.25 -7.01 -0.31
CA GLY A 94 -2.76 -6.63 -1.62
C GLY A 94 -2.12 -7.48 -2.72
N VAL A 95 -2.92 -7.84 -3.73
CA VAL A 95 -2.44 -8.57 -4.90
C VAL A 95 -1.28 -7.80 -5.53
N ALA A 96 -0.07 -8.33 -5.36
CA ALA A 96 1.11 -7.78 -5.97
C ALA A 96 1.29 -8.39 -7.36
N LEU A 97 1.40 -7.54 -8.38
CA LEU A 97 1.75 -7.95 -9.72
C LEU A 97 3.28 -8.07 -9.83
N ASP A 98 3.76 -9.26 -10.11
CA ASP A 98 5.19 -9.56 -10.13
C ASP A 98 5.79 -9.32 -11.52
N THR A 99 6.42 -8.17 -11.70
CA THR A 99 7.13 -7.84 -12.94
C THR A 99 8.62 -8.19 -12.86
N TRP A 100 9.37 -8.08 -13.98
CA TRP A 100 10.82 -8.36 -13.97
C TRP A 100 11.63 -7.39 -13.10
N LYS A 101 11.19 -6.12 -12.98
CA LYS A 101 11.95 -5.09 -12.25
C LYS A 101 11.51 -4.93 -10.80
N LYS A 102 10.22 -5.06 -10.51
CA LYS A 102 9.66 -4.82 -9.18
C LYS A 102 8.28 -5.46 -9.02
N LYS A 103 7.89 -5.67 -7.78
CA LYS A 103 6.50 -5.98 -7.43
C LYS A 103 5.67 -4.69 -7.45
N ILE A 104 4.55 -4.71 -8.14
CA ILE A 104 3.61 -3.58 -8.24
C ILE A 104 2.39 -3.93 -7.41
N VAL A 105 2.14 -3.14 -6.38
CA VAL A 105 1.02 -3.35 -5.45
C VAL A 105 -0.07 -2.32 -5.73
N ALA A 106 -1.32 -2.77 -5.71
CA ALA A 106 -2.47 -1.89 -5.86
C ALA A 106 -2.56 -0.91 -4.68
N LYS A 107 -2.50 0.40 -4.95
CA LYS A 107 -2.48 1.46 -3.93
C LYS A 107 -3.86 1.90 -3.44
N THR A 108 -4.93 1.57 -4.16
CA THR A 108 -6.31 1.95 -3.84
C THR A 108 -7.27 0.77 -3.94
N LYS A 109 -8.43 0.87 -3.27
CA LYS A 109 -9.49 -0.14 -3.38
C LYS A 109 -9.93 -0.36 -4.83
N GLY A 110 -10.02 0.73 -5.63
CA GLY A 110 -10.35 0.65 -7.05
C GLY A 110 -9.28 -0.07 -7.88
N GLN A 111 -8.00 0.19 -7.62
CA GLN A 111 -6.91 -0.53 -8.28
C GLN A 111 -6.90 -2.01 -7.90
N LYS A 112 -7.18 -2.36 -6.64
CA LYS A 112 -7.28 -3.75 -6.23
C LYS A 112 -8.43 -4.45 -6.96
N ALA A 113 -9.63 -3.89 -6.91
CA ALA A 113 -10.78 -4.45 -7.63
C ALA A 113 -10.48 -4.63 -9.12
N TYR A 114 -9.75 -3.67 -9.73
CA TYR A 114 -9.33 -3.75 -11.11
C TYR A 114 -8.33 -4.90 -11.35
N VAL A 115 -7.36 -5.11 -10.46
CA VAL A 115 -6.42 -6.25 -10.54
C VAL A 115 -7.18 -7.57 -10.40
N ASP A 116 -8.10 -7.67 -9.43
CA ASP A 116 -8.92 -8.87 -9.22
C ASP A 116 -9.75 -9.20 -10.48
N LEU A 117 -10.34 -8.17 -11.12
CA LEU A 117 -11.07 -8.34 -12.39
C LEU A 117 -10.15 -8.78 -13.53
N LEU A 118 -8.95 -8.20 -13.65
CA LEU A 118 -7.96 -8.58 -14.66
C LEU A 118 -7.41 -10.00 -14.47
N GLN A 119 -7.52 -10.57 -13.29
CA GLN A 119 -7.13 -11.95 -13.01
C GLN A 119 -8.26 -12.96 -13.31
N ALA A 120 -9.50 -12.53 -13.12
CA ALA A 120 -10.66 -13.41 -13.18
C ALA A 120 -11.36 -13.43 -14.57
N ASN A 121 -11.07 -12.46 -15.46
CA ASN A 121 -11.79 -12.27 -16.70
C ASN A 121 -10.86 -12.09 -17.90
N GLU A 122 -11.29 -12.56 -19.07
CA GLU A 122 -10.55 -12.44 -20.33
C GLU A 122 -10.63 -11.01 -20.90
N VAL A 123 -11.74 -10.31 -20.69
CA VAL A 123 -11.97 -8.94 -21.16
C VAL A 123 -12.39 -8.06 -20.00
N VAL A 124 -11.69 -6.94 -19.78
CA VAL A 124 -11.97 -6.00 -18.70
C VAL A 124 -11.97 -4.56 -19.22
N PHE A 125 -12.98 -3.78 -18.85
CA PHE A 125 -13.08 -2.36 -19.14
C PHE A 125 -12.69 -1.54 -17.90
N GLY A 126 -11.63 -0.74 -18.02
CA GLY A 126 -11.17 0.16 -16.96
C GLY A 126 -11.69 1.58 -17.18
N LEU A 127 -12.77 1.99 -16.50
CA LEU A 127 -13.34 3.31 -16.56
C LEU A 127 -12.96 4.15 -15.32
N GLY A 128 -12.72 5.44 -15.51
CA GLY A 128 -12.43 6.35 -14.41
C GLY A 128 -11.60 7.56 -14.81
N PRO A 129 -11.40 8.54 -13.90
CA PRO A 129 -10.65 9.77 -14.16
C PRO A 129 -9.21 9.54 -14.60
N ALA A 130 -8.61 10.52 -15.28
CA ALA A 130 -7.18 10.51 -15.61
C ALA A 130 -6.32 10.44 -14.34
N GLY A 131 -5.11 9.90 -14.44
CA GLY A 131 -4.17 9.82 -13.31
C GLY A 131 -4.45 8.72 -12.26
N THR A 132 -5.54 7.96 -12.36
CA THR A 132 -5.88 6.91 -11.38
C THR A 132 -5.07 5.61 -11.52
N GLY A 133 -4.17 5.54 -12.51
CA GLY A 133 -3.26 4.40 -12.70
C GLY A 133 -3.85 3.23 -13.50
N LYS A 134 -4.99 3.40 -14.19
CA LYS A 134 -5.64 2.34 -14.98
C LYS A 134 -4.67 1.64 -15.94
N THR A 135 -4.06 2.42 -16.83
CA THR A 135 -3.10 1.91 -17.82
C THR A 135 -1.87 1.28 -17.16
N TYR A 136 -1.37 1.89 -16.09
CA TYR A 136 -0.23 1.37 -15.36
C TYR A 136 -0.49 -0.01 -14.78
N VAL A 137 -1.64 -0.22 -14.15
CA VAL A 137 -2.05 -1.52 -13.57
C VAL A 137 -2.29 -2.54 -14.68
N ALA A 138 -2.95 -2.17 -15.78
CA ALA A 138 -3.18 -3.06 -16.92
C ALA A 138 -1.86 -3.55 -17.53
N VAL A 139 -0.91 -2.65 -17.78
CA VAL A 139 0.42 -2.98 -18.30
C VAL A 139 1.18 -3.86 -17.32
N ALA A 140 1.12 -3.58 -16.03
CA ALA A 140 1.77 -4.40 -15.01
C ALA A 140 1.24 -5.83 -15.01
N LYS A 141 -0.08 -6.02 -15.14
CA LYS A 141 -0.70 -7.36 -15.26
C LYS A 141 -0.30 -8.07 -16.54
N ALA A 142 -0.29 -7.36 -17.66
CA ALA A 142 0.16 -7.93 -18.93
C ALA A 142 1.63 -8.41 -18.86
N VAL A 143 2.51 -7.61 -18.23
CA VAL A 143 3.92 -7.97 -17.99
C VAL A 143 4.04 -9.17 -17.07
N GLU A 144 3.23 -9.27 -16.02
CA GLU A 144 3.19 -10.44 -15.14
C GLU A 144 2.80 -11.69 -15.90
N SER A 145 1.73 -11.63 -16.71
CA SER A 145 1.27 -12.77 -17.53
C SER A 145 2.32 -13.20 -18.55
N LEU A 146 3.03 -12.26 -19.17
CA LEU A 146 4.15 -12.57 -20.08
C LEU A 146 5.32 -13.21 -19.30
N LYS A 147 5.65 -12.71 -18.11
CA LYS A 147 6.70 -13.28 -17.24
C LYS A 147 6.37 -14.71 -16.83
N LYS A 148 5.10 -14.98 -16.50
CA LYS A 148 4.60 -16.31 -16.14
C LYS A 148 4.44 -17.24 -17.34
N ARG A 149 4.65 -16.74 -18.58
CA ARG A 149 4.42 -17.45 -19.84
C ARG A 149 2.95 -17.88 -20.03
N GLU A 150 2.01 -17.15 -19.42
CA GLU A 150 0.57 -17.33 -19.67
C GLU A 150 0.19 -16.81 -21.06
N VAL A 151 0.96 -15.85 -21.60
CA VAL A 151 0.84 -15.30 -22.94
C VAL A 151 2.21 -15.21 -23.61
N GLU A 152 2.22 -15.25 -24.96
CA GLU A 152 3.45 -15.21 -25.75
C GLU A 152 3.91 -13.78 -26.08
N ARG A 153 2.97 -12.82 -26.12
CA ARG A 153 3.23 -11.42 -26.46
C ARG A 153 2.20 -10.48 -25.87
N ILE A 154 2.57 -9.22 -25.75
CA ILE A 154 1.69 -8.12 -25.38
C ILE A 154 1.45 -7.26 -26.62
N ILE A 155 0.19 -6.98 -26.94
CA ILE A 155 -0.20 -6.06 -28.00
C ILE A 155 -0.77 -4.81 -27.35
N LEU A 156 -0.21 -3.64 -27.68
CA LEU A 156 -0.70 -2.34 -27.23
C LEU A 156 -1.27 -1.60 -28.42
N SER A 157 -2.49 -1.10 -28.30
CA SER A 157 -3.11 -0.25 -29.32
C SER A 157 -3.63 1.03 -28.68
N ARG A 158 -3.55 2.12 -29.42
CA ARG A 158 -4.10 3.43 -29.05
C ARG A 158 -4.73 4.06 -30.27
N PRO A 159 -5.91 4.69 -30.18
CA PRO A 159 -6.46 5.50 -31.27
C PRO A 159 -5.47 6.59 -31.70
N ALA A 160 -5.40 6.86 -33.01
CA ALA A 160 -4.54 7.89 -33.56
C ALA A 160 -5.03 9.31 -33.18
N VAL A 161 -6.33 9.45 -32.91
CA VAL A 161 -6.97 10.68 -32.46
C VAL A 161 -7.50 10.46 -31.04
N GLU A 162 -7.20 11.37 -30.12
CA GLU A 162 -7.74 11.28 -28.76
C GLU A 162 -9.23 11.62 -28.74
N ALA A 163 -10.02 10.87 -27.99
CA ALA A 163 -11.44 11.16 -27.84
C ALA A 163 -11.58 12.46 -27.03
N GLY A 164 -12.04 13.53 -27.67
CA GLY A 164 -12.28 14.82 -27.03
C GLY A 164 -11.54 16.01 -27.66
N GLU A 165 -10.82 15.82 -28.77
CA GLU A 165 -10.40 16.93 -29.63
C GLU A 165 -11.39 17.16 -30.79
#